data_011adbe12cf1e5a58b5275e77c44bd12
#
_entry.id   011adbe12cf1e5a58b5275e77c44bd12
#
_cell.length_a   1.000
_cell.length_b   1.000
_cell.length_c   1.000
_cell.angle_alpha   90.00
_cell.angle_beta   90.00
_cell.angle_gamma   90.00
#
_symmetry.space_group_name_H-M   'P 1'
#
loop_
_entity.id
_entity.type
_entity.pdbx_description
1 polymer ?
#
loop_
_entity_poly.entity_id
_entity_poly.type
_entity_poly.pdbx_seq_one_letter_code
_entity_poly.pdbx_strand_id
1 'polypeptide(L)'
;MKYFNNEGYADPTAYEALNRIQREEKKSKYRPMVYICSPFSSGDISENIENARKYSRYAVDNHCIPVAPHLLFPQFMNKEKERSLAMFMNRVLLGKCDELWVFGRIYSSGMKKEMKWARQKKMTIKFVGII
;
A
#
# COMPACT_ATOMS: atom_id res chain seq x y z
N MET A 1 20.82 -16.91 -8.81
CA MET A 1 21.03 -17.34 -10.21
C MET A 1 22.46 -17.13 -10.61
N LYS A 2 23.05 -18.09 -11.25
CA LYS A 2 24.43 -17.99 -11.77
C LYS A 2 24.41 -17.66 -13.25
N TYR A 3 25.34 -16.83 -13.67
CA TYR A 3 25.54 -16.48 -15.07
C TYR A 3 26.79 -17.20 -15.62
N PHE A 4 26.68 -17.65 -16.84
CA PHE A 4 27.69 -18.43 -17.49
C PHE A 4 28.19 -17.71 -18.77
N ASN A 5 29.45 -17.90 -19.13
CA ASN A 5 29.94 -17.44 -20.40
C ASN A 5 29.47 -18.35 -21.55
N ASN A 6 29.88 -18.07 -22.81
CA ASN A 6 29.41 -18.80 -23.98
C ASN A 6 29.82 -20.29 -23.99
N GLU A 7 30.80 -20.68 -23.20
CA GLU A 7 31.26 -22.06 -23.07
C GLU A 7 30.58 -22.81 -21.91
N GLY A 8 29.65 -22.15 -21.20
CA GLY A 8 28.93 -22.75 -20.08
C GLY A 8 29.63 -22.67 -18.73
N TYR A 9 30.74 -21.95 -18.64
CA TYR A 9 31.47 -21.76 -17.40
C TYR A 9 30.97 -20.49 -16.67
N ALA A 10 30.94 -20.53 -15.34
CA ALA A 10 30.61 -19.35 -14.54
C ALA A 10 31.70 -18.27 -14.72
N ASP A 11 31.26 -17.04 -14.99
CA ASP A 11 32.14 -15.88 -15.04
C ASP A 11 31.97 -15.08 -13.73
N PRO A 12 32.96 -15.17 -12.78
CA PRO A 12 32.85 -14.51 -11.49
C PRO A 12 32.73 -12.98 -11.60
N THR A 13 33.47 -12.39 -12.56
CA THR A 13 33.46 -10.93 -12.75
C THR A 13 32.10 -10.43 -13.23
N ALA A 14 31.55 -11.10 -14.24
CA ALA A 14 30.21 -10.76 -14.74
C ALA A 14 29.14 -10.98 -13.68
N TYR A 15 29.24 -12.06 -12.93
CA TYR A 15 28.31 -12.39 -11.86
C TYR A 15 28.36 -11.34 -10.75
N GLU A 16 29.53 -10.93 -10.30
CA GLU A 16 29.69 -9.91 -9.26
C GLU A 16 29.18 -8.56 -9.72
N ALA A 17 29.48 -8.15 -10.97
CA ALA A 17 28.99 -6.89 -11.52
C ALA A 17 27.47 -6.87 -11.59
N LEU A 18 26.86 -7.97 -12.05
CA LEU A 18 25.40 -8.06 -12.14
C LEU A 18 24.73 -8.07 -10.78
N ASN A 19 25.31 -8.75 -9.78
CA ASN A 19 24.82 -8.73 -8.40
C ASN A 19 24.86 -7.31 -7.82
N ARG A 20 25.93 -6.57 -8.09
CA ARG A 20 26.03 -5.18 -7.64
C ARG A 20 24.96 -4.31 -8.28
N ILE A 21 24.74 -4.44 -9.59
CA ILE A 21 23.70 -3.72 -10.30
C ILE A 21 22.31 -4.05 -9.72
N GLN A 22 22.04 -5.32 -9.47
CA GLN A 22 20.77 -5.74 -8.89
C GLN A 22 20.57 -5.19 -7.48
N ARG A 23 21.61 -5.12 -6.66
CA ARG A 23 21.53 -4.53 -5.32
C ARG A 23 21.28 -3.03 -5.38
N GLU A 24 21.93 -2.33 -6.30
CA GLU A 24 21.70 -0.89 -6.50
C GLU A 24 20.29 -0.61 -7.00
N GLU A 25 19.78 -1.42 -7.93
CA GLU A 25 18.39 -1.33 -8.40
C GLU A 25 17.39 -1.56 -7.29
N LYS A 26 17.61 -2.56 -6.43
CA LYS A 26 16.76 -2.82 -5.27
C LYS A 26 16.76 -1.63 -4.30
N LYS A 27 17.91 -1.03 -4.07
CA LYS A 27 18.05 0.15 -3.21
C LYS A 27 17.27 1.33 -3.76
N SER A 28 17.41 1.61 -5.07
CA SER A 28 16.73 2.72 -5.74
C SER A 28 15.24 2.48 -5.91
N LYS A 29 14.81 1.21 -5.88
CA LYS A 29 13.41 0.80 -6.03
C LYS A 29 12.70 0.56 -4.71
N TYR A 30 13.35 0.80 -3.58
CA TYR A 30 12.68 0.68 -2.29
C TYR A 30 11.50 1.64 -2.21
N ARG A 31 10.35 1.08 -1.86
CA ARG A 31 9.10 1.85 -1.73
C ARG A 31 8.43 1.50 -0.41
N PRO A 32 8.16 2.47 0.44
CA PRO A 32 7.39 2.20 1.66
C PRO A 32 5.96 1.81 1.31
N MET A 33 5.37 0.97 2.15
CA MET A 33 3.96 0.60 2.06
C MET A 33 3.13 1.65 2.80
N VAL A 34 2.15 2.22 2.12
CA VAL A 34 1.27 3.22 2.72
C VAL A 34 -0.18 2.75 2.65
N TYR A 35 -0.86 2.86 3.78
CA TYR A 35 -2.28 2.51 3.87
C TYR A 35 -3.10 3.71 3.40
N ILE A 36 -4.00 3.47 2.46
CA ILE A 36 -4.87 4.52 1.90
C ILE A 36 -6.09 4.65 2.80
N CYS A 37 -6.13 5.72 3.59
CA CYS A 37 -7.24 6.02 4.48
C CYS A 37 -8.19 6.99 3.78
N SER A 38 -9.34 6.49 3.35
CA SER A 38 -10.35 7.26 2.63
C SER A 38 -11.74 6.64 2.83
N PRO A 39 -12.84 7.37 2.56
CA PRO A 39 -14.18 6.82 2.72
C PRO A 39 -14.44 5.63 1.79
N PHE A 40 -15.22 4.65 2.27
CA PHE A 40 -15.69 3.57 1.42
C PHE A 40 -17.21 3.56 1.34
N SER A 41 -17.89 3.25 2.46
CA SER A 41 -19.34 3.10 2.49
C SER A 41 -20.10 4.38 2.86
N SER A 42 -19.41 5.42 3.26
CA SER A 42 -19.99 6.71 3.60
C SER A 42 -20.20 7.53 2.33
N GLY A 43 -21.43 7.93 2.05
CA GLY A 43 -21.78 8.67 0.85
C GLY A 43 -21.92 7.76 -0.38
N ASP A 44 -21.48 8.25 -1.53
CA ASP A 44 -21.56 7.52 -2.80
C ASP A 44 -20.40 6.52 -2.93
N ILE A 45 -20.72 5.23 -2.92
CA ILE A 45 -19.73 4.15 -2.98
C ILE A 45 -18.94 4.19 -4.30
N SER A 46 -19.61 4.43 -5.42
CA SER A 46 -18.94 4.49 -6.74
C SER A 46 -17.91 5.61 -6.78
N GLU A 47 -18.26 6.78 -6.28
CA GLU A 47 -17.35 7.91 -6.18
C GLU A 47 -16.19 7.61 -5.23
N ASN A 48 -16.47 6.97 -4.10
CA ASN A 48 -15.45 6.58 -3.13
C ASN A 48 -14.43 5.60 -3.75
N ILE A 49 -14.89 4.67 -4.56
CA ILE A 49 -14.03 3.72 -5.27
C ILE A 49 -13.12 4.47 -6.27
N GLU A 50 -13.69 5.36 -7.06
CA GLU A 50 -12.92 6.16 -8.01
C GLU A 50 -11.88 7.03 -7.31
N ASN A 51 -12.26 7.65 -6.20
CA ASN A 51 -11.34 8.44 -5.40
C ASN A 51 -10.22 7.58 -4.81
N ALA A 52 -10.53 6.39 -4.31
CA ALA A 52 -9.54 5.48 -3.75
C ALA A 52 -8.52 5.03 -4.82
N ARG A 53 -8.97 4.80 -6.05
CA ARG A 53 -8.09 4.51 -7.18
C ARG A 53 -7.15 5.69 -7.45
N LYS A 54 -7.67 6.89 -7.43
CA LYS A 54 -6.91 8.12 -7.62
C LYS A 54 -5.87 8.32 -6.53
N TYR A 55 -6.25 8.08 -5.28
CA TYR A 55 -5.35 8.18 -4.13
C TYR A 55 -4.25 7.12 -4.19
N SER A 56 -4.60 5.91 -4.60
CA SER A 56 -3.63 4.84 -4.80
C SER A 56 -2.62 5.20 -5.89
N ARG A 57 -3.10 5.76 -7.00
CA ARG A 57 -2.22 6.25 -8.07
C ARG A 57 -1.29 7.36 -7.59
N TYR A 58 -1.80 8.26 -6.76
CA TYR A 58 -0.99 9.31 -6.15
C TYR A 58 0.15 8.70 -5.31
N ALA A 59 -0.12 7.65 -4.54
CA ALA A 59 0.91 6.96 -3.76
C ALA A 59 1.98 6.34 -4.66
N VAL A 60 1.59 5.70 -5.76
CA VAL A 60 2.52 5.13 -6.74
C VAL A 60 3.41 6.21 -7.33
N ASP A 61 2.84 7.34 -7.68
CA ASP A 61 3.58 8.47 -8.27
C ASP A 61 4.55 9.11 -7.25
N ASN A 62 4.30 8.90 -5.97
CA ASN A 62 5.18 9.35 -4.88
C ASN A 62 6.11 8.24 -4.37
N HIS A 63 6.37 7.24 -5.21
CA HIS A 63 7.30 6.15 -4.93
C HIS A 63 6.91 5.25 -3.75
N CYS A 64 5.62 5.11 -3.50
CA CYS A 64 5.08 4.27 -2.44
C CYS A 64 4.31 3.08 -3.02
N ILE A 65 4.05 2.08 -2.17
CA ILE A 65 3.18 0.95 -2.51
C ILE A 65 1.85 1.20 -1.79
N PRO A 66 0.76 1.47 -2.54
CA PRO A 66 -0.54 1.70 -1.90
C PRO A 66 -1.15 0.40 -1.40
N VAL A 67 -1.72 0.45 -0.21
CA VAL A 67 -2.53 -0.63 0.36
C VAL A 67 -3.92 -0.05 0.58
N ALA A 68 -4.85 -0.43 -0.28
CA ALA A 68 -6.23 0.05 -0.25
C ALA A 68 -7.20 -1.13 -0.17
N PRO A 69 -7.48 -1.65 1.05
CA PRO A 69 -8.32 -2.85 1.23
C PRO A 69 -9.73 -2.69 0.67
N HIS A 70 -10.27 -1.48 0.70
CA HIS A 70 -11.61 -1.20 0.17
C HIS A 70 -11.68 -1.25 -1.37
N LEU A 71 -10.55 -1.36 -2.06
CA LEU A 71 -10.52 -1.67 -3.49
C LEU A 71 -10.38 -3.18 -3.73
N LEU A 72 -10.04 -3.95 -2.72
CA LEU A 72 -9.76 -5.38 -2.84
C LEU A 72 -10.88 -6.25 -2.27
N PHE A 73 -11.15 -6.13 -0.98
CA PHE A 73 -12.06 -7.04 -0.28
C PHE A 73 -13.50 -7.03 -0.79
N PRO A 74 -14.10 -5.88 -1.15
CA PRO A 74 -15.47 -5.86 -1.63
C PRO A 74 -15.70 -6.65 -2.91
N GLN A 75 -14.66 -6.98 -3.64
CA GLN A 75 -14.78 -7.78 -4.88
C GLN A 75 -15.16 -9.22 -4.60
N PHE A 76 -14.90 -9.74 -3.39
CA PHE A 76 -15.16 -11.14 -3.07
C PHE A 76 -15.70 -11.36 -1.65
N MET A 77 -15.97 -10.30 -0.90
CA MET A 77 -16.56 -10.39 0.44
C MET A 77 -17.92 -9.72 0.49
N ASN A 78 -18.80 -10.28 1.31
CA ASN A 78 -20.12 -9.69 1.55
C ASN A 78 -19.97 -8.53 2.55
N LYS A 79 -20.26 -7.33 2.10
CA LYS A 79 -20.13 -6.09 2.86
C LYS A 79 -20.93 -6.08 4.17
N GLU A 80 -22.13 -6.66 4.16
CA GLU A 80 -23.02 -6.61 5.32
C GLU A 80 -22.72 -7.73 6.32
N LYS A 81 -22.54 -8.95 5.81
CA LYS A 81 -22.35 -10.13 6.65
C LYS A 81 -20.93 -10.28 7.19
N GLU A 82 -19.96 -9.76 6.47
CA GLU A 82 -18.55 -9.95 6.79
C GLU A 82 -17.84 -8.66 7.20
N ARG A 83 -18.59 -7.65 7.62
CA ARG A 83 -18.04 -6.35 7.99
C ARG A 83 -17.00 -6.44 9.11
N SER A 84 -17.29 -7.21 10.15
CA SER A 84 -16.36 -7.38 11.27
C SER A 84 -15.06 -8.04 10.84
N LEU A 85 -15.16 -9.06 9.97
CA LEU A 85 -13.99 -9.74 9.43
C LEU A 85 -13.16 -8.79 8.56
N ALA A 86 -13.82 -8.03 7.69
CA ALA A 86 -13.13 -7.05 6.84
C ALA A 86 -12.41 -5.99 7.68
N MET A 87 -13.03 -5.49 8.72
CA MET A 87 -12.42 -4.52 9.64
C MET A 87 -11.19 -5.11 10.34
N PHE A 88 -11.28 -6.36 10.78
CA PHE A 88 -10.15 -7.06 11.37
C PHE A 88 -8.98 -7.18 10.36
N MET A 89 -9.29 -7.59 9.15
CA MET A 89 -8.29 -7.74 8.09
C MET A 89 -7.66 -6.39 7.72
N ASN A 90 -8.46 -5.33 7.68
CA ASN A 90 -7.96 -3.97 7.46
C ASN A 90 -6.96 -3.58 8.55
N ARG A 91 -7.26 -3.90 9.79
CA ARG A 91 -6.36 -3.60 10.91
C ARG A 91 -5.05 -4.36 10.81
N VAL A 92 -5.09 -5.63 10.40
CA VAL A 92 -3.88 -6.43 10.18
C VAL A 92 -3.02 -5.81 9.08
N LEU A 93 -3.64 -5.46 7.95
CA LEU A 93 -2.93 -4.83 6.84
C LEU A 93 -2.32 -3.48 7.22
N LEU A 94 -3.08 -2.68 7.95
CA LEU A 94 -2.58 -1.39 8.46
C LEU A 94 -1.32 -1.59 9.29
N GLY A 95 -1.31 -2.59 10.16
CA GLY A 95 -0.16 -2.90 11.00
C GLY A 95 1.09 -3.33 10.23
N LYS A 96 0.94 -3.73 8.99
CA LYS A 96 2.05 -4.14 8.11
C LYS A 96 2.54 -2.99 7.23
N CYS A 97 1.84 -1.86 7.24
CA CYS A 97 2.23 -0.68 6.47
C CYS A 97 3.24 0.17 7.25
N ASP A 98 4.00 0.97 6.53
CA ASP A 98 4.96 1.90 7.10
C ASP A 98 4.29 3.21 7.53
N GLU A 99 3.29 3.67 6.76
CA GLU A 99 2.61 4.93 6.99
C GLU A 99 1.12 4.81 6.70
N LEU A 100 0.34 5.70 7.31
CA LEU A 100 -1.06 5.91 6.99
C LEU A 100 -1.20 7.25 6.27
N TRP A 101 -1.78 7.25 5.09
CA TRP A 101 -2.07 8.47 4.34
C TRP A 101 -3.56 8.74 4.34
N VAL A 102 -3.96 9.89 4.87
CA VAL A 102 -5.35 10.31 5.02
C VAL A 102 -5.72 11.30 3.91
N PHE A 103 -6.77 10.96 3.18
CA PHE A 103 -7.24 11.76 2.04
C PHE A 103 -8.60 12.37 2.34
N GLY A 104 -8.86 13.53 1.73
CA GLY A 104 -10.10 14.25 1.93
C GLY A 104 -10.07 15.13 3.17
N ARG A 105 -11.17 15.83 3.41
CA ARG A 105 -11.34 16.74 4.54
C ARG A 105 -12.35 16.24 5.55
N ILE A 106 -13.25 15.36 5.13
CA ILE A 106 -14.29 14.79 5.97
C ILE A 106 -13.94 13.33 6.22
N TYR A 107 -13.89 12.93 7.48
CA TYR A 107 -13.46 11.61 7.87
C TYR A 107 -14.65 10.77 8.32
N SER A 108 -14.80 9.59 7.69
CA SER A 108 -15.82 8.61 8.09
C SER A 108 -15.45 7.95 9.42
N SER A 109 -16.41 7.22 10.02
CA SER A 109 -16.14 6.48 11.25
C SER A 109 -15.04 5.43 11.06
N GLY A 110 -15.02 4.77 9.89
CA GLY A 110 -13.97 3.81 9.54
C GLY A 110 -12.59 4.44 9.46
N MET A 111 -12.51 5.60 8.82
CA MET A 111 -11.26 6.37 8.75
C MET A 111 -10.75 6.76 10.14
N LYS A 112 -11.65 7.19 11.02
CA LYS A 112 -11.28 7.56 12.40
C LYS A 112 -10.74 6.37 13.18
N LYS A 113 -11.30 5.18 12.98
CA LYS A 113 -10.78 3.95 13.59
C LYS A 113 -9.39 3.63 13.09
N GLU A 114 -9.17 3.73 11.78
CA GLU A 114 -7.86 3.49 11.17
C GLU A 114 -6.82 4.47 11.69
N MET A 115 -7.18 5.74 11.78
CA MET A 115 -6.31 6.77 12.35
C MET A 115 -5.97 6.47 13.82
N LYS A 116 -6.94 6.01 14.60
CA LYS A 116 -6.72 5.61 15.99
C LYS A 116 -5.74 4.44 16.09
N TRP A 117 -5.92 3.41 15.26
CA TRP A 117 -5.02 2.25 15.24
C TRP A 117 -3.61 2.65 14.86
N ALA A 118 -3.46 3.55 13.89
CA ALA A 118 -2.16 4.06 13.49
C ALA A 118 -1.46 4.81 14.63
N ARG A 119 -2.20 5.63 15.37
CA ARG A 119 -1.66 6.33 16.54
C ARG A 119 -1.22 5.36 17.62
N GLN A 120 -2.00 4.32 17.90
CA GLN A 120 -1.66 3.29 18.88
C GLN A 120 -0.37 2.57 18.52
N LYS A 121 -0.10 2.40 17.25
CA LYS A 121 1.14 1.79 16.74
C LYS A 121 2.29 2.79 16.56
N LYS A 122 2.06 4.05 16.87
CA LYS A 122 3.04 5.14 16.67
C LYS A 122 3.50 5.24 15.21
N MET A 123 2.58 4.94 14.29
CA MET A 123 2.81 4.99 12.86
C MET A 123 2.77 6.45 12.38
N THR A 124 3.59 6.78 11.38
CA THR A 124 3.53 8.09 10.72
C THR A 124 2.20 8.24 10.00
N ILE A 125 1.50 9.34 10.29
CA ILE A 125 0.25 9.69 9.62
C ILE A 125 0.49 10.93 8.78
N LYS A 126 0.25 10.82 7.48
CA LYS A 126 0.34 11.95 6.56
C LYS A 126 -1.06 12.38 6.14
N PHE A 127 -1.40 13.63 6.35
CA PHE A 127 -2.66 14.19 5.89
C PHE A 127 -2.44 14.81 4.51
N VAL A 128 -2.90 14.12 3.47
CA VAL A 128 -2.72 14.56 2.09
C VAL A 128 -3.78 15.60 1.71
N GLY A 129 -4.99 15.43 2.21
CA GLY A 129 -6.10 16.31 1.89
C GLY A 129 -6.74 15.95 0.55
N ILE A 130 -7.09 16.98 -0.22
CA ILE A 130 -7.75 16.84 -1.53
C ILE A 130 -6.68 16.89 -2.62
N ILE A 131 -6.76 15.99 -3.57
CA ILE A 131 -5.87 15.97 -4.73
C ILE A 131 -6.67 16.01 -6.02
#